data_7114dbc489338e8449a964d5a8a9c55b
#
_entry.id   7114dbc489338e8449a964d5a8a9c55b
#
_cell.length_a   1.000
_cell.length_b   1.000
_cell.length_c   1.000
_cell.angle_alpha   90.00
_cell.angle_beta   90.00
_cell.angle_gamma   90.00
#
_symmetry.space_group_name_H-M   'P 1'
#
loop_
_entity.id
_entity.type
_entity.pdbx_description
1 polymer ?
#
loop_
_entity_poly.entity_id
_entity_poly.type
_entity_poly.pdbx_seq_one_letter_code
_entity_poly.pdbx_strand_id
1 'polypeptide(L)'
;MNVKQKILIADDSEINRALLMEILGDGYEYLEAENGVRAVELLREHTDIALVLLDIMMPQMDGFDVLKVMRCYSWLDEIPVIMISAAKDTANIERAYDLGVADYMRRPFERVMVLRQVQNVLMLYAKQKRLTRLVTDQVYEKEHNSVLMISILSHVVEFRNSESGLHVLHIRTLTDLLLHQLVNKTDRYQLDESDISLISTASALHDLGKIVIPTEILNKPGRLTAEEYAVIKTHTVKGARILRDLSNTIGEENEPLLQVAYAICRWHHERWDGGGYPDKLKGDAIPI
;
A
#
# COMPACT_ATOMS: atom_id res chain seq x y z
N MET A 1 -17.26 0.65 -26.28
CA MET A 1 -16.59 -0.37 -27.11
C MET A 1 -15.89 -1.32 -26.16
N ASN A 2 -16.21 -2.62 -26.17
CA ASN A 2 -15.46 -3.59 -25.35
C ASN A 2 -14.06 -3.69 -25.95
N VAL A 3 -13.04 -3.27 -25.22
CA VAL A 3 -11.64 -3.45 -25.63
C VAL A 3 -11.38 -4.96 -25.60
N LYS A 4 -10.98 -5.54 -26.72
CA LYS A 4 -10.62 -6.96 -26.80
C LYS A 4 -9.36 -7.20 -25.96
N GLN A 5 -9.32 -8.32 -25.23
CA GLN A 5 -8.12 -8.75 -24.52
C GLN A 5 -7.05 -9.16 -25.54
N LYS A 6 -5.79 -8.79 -25.26
CA LYS A 6 -4.65 -9.04 -26.13
C LYS A 6 -3.91 -10.30 -25.70
N ILE A 7 -3.73 -11.24 -26.62
CA ILE A 7 -3.01 -12.50 -26.38
C ILE A 7 -1.74 -12.52 -27.24
N LEU A 8 -0.60 -12.70 -26.61
CA LEU A 8 0.68 -12.96 -27.29
C LEU A 8 0.81 -14.46 -27.52
N ILE A 9 1.02 -14.86 -28.78
CA ILE A 9 1.30 -16.26 -29.18
C ILE A 9 2.74 -16.33 -29.68
N ALA A 10 3.59 -17.01 -28.92
CA ALA A 10 4.99 -17.24 -29.25
C ALA A 10 5.22 -18.72 -29.58
N ASP A 11 5.45 -19.01 -30.84
CA ASP A 11 5.69 -20.35 -31.39
C ASP A 11 6.45 -20.16 -32.72
N ASP A 12 7.49 -20.95 -32.99
CA ASP A 12 8.26 -20.84 -34.24
C ASP A 12 7.50 -21.28 -35.47
N SER A 13 6.47 -22.10 -35.31
CA SER A 13 5.60 -22.59 -36.37
C SER A 13 4.45 -21.63 -36.68
N GLU A 14 4.43 -21.01 -37.85
CA GLU A 14 3.32 -20.17 -38.31
C GLU A 14 1.98 -20.95 -38.32
N ILE A 15 2.03 -22.26 -38.66
CA ILE A 15 0.84 -23.13 -38.65
C ILE A 15 0.28 -23.24 -37.23
N ASN A 16 1.10 -23.40 -36.22
CA ASN A 16 0.66 -23.49 -34.84
C ASN A 16 0.03 -22.18 -34.35
N ARG A 17 0.63 -21.05 -34.69
CA ARG A 17 0.07 -19.73 -34.35
C ARG A 17 -1.26 -19.50 -35.01
N ALA A 18 -1.37 -19.78 -36.31
CA ALA A 18 -2.63 -19.67 -37.06
C ALA A 18 -3.73 -20.61 -36.52
N LEU A 19 -3.38 -21.85 -36.15
CA LEU A 19 -4.32 -22.81 -35.56
C LEU A 19 -4.82 -22.35 -34.19
N LEU A 20 -3.97 -21.82 -33.34
CA LEU A 20 -4.37 -21.27 -32.04
C LEU A 20 -5.30 -20.06 -32.20
N MET A 21 -5.01 -19.15 -33.12
CA MET A 21 -5.90 -18.03 -33.46
C MET A 21 -7.26 -18.49 -34.00
N GLU A 22 -7.27 -19.49 -34.88
CA GLU A 22 -8.52 -20.08 -35.39
C GLU A 22 -9.33 -20.73 -34.26
N ILE A 23 -8.70 -21.47 -33.34
CA ILE A 23 -9.38 -22.10 -32.21
C ILE A 23 -9.98 -21.03 -31.28
N LEU A 24 -9.24 -19.99 -30.97
CA LEU A 24 -9.63 -18.93 -30.04
C LEU A 24 -10.65 -17.95 -30.64
N GLY A 25 -10.65 -17.78 -31.99
CA GLY A 25 -11.59 -16.98 -32.73
C GLY A 25 -11.41 -15.47 -32.59
N ASP A 26 -12.38 -14.68 -33.05
CA ASP A 26 -12.28 -13.22 -33.18
C ASP A 26 -12.53 -12.45 -31.86
N GLY A 27 -12.61 -13.15 -30.72
CA GLY A 27 -12.87 -12.54 -29.40
C GLY A 27 -11.69 -11.76 -28.82
N TYR A 28 -10.50 -11.99 -29.35
CA TYR A 28 -9.22 -11.47 -28.83
C TYR A 28 -8.49 -10.66 -29.90
N GLU A 29 -7.51 -9.87 -29.46
CA GLU A 29 -6.49 -9.27 -30.31
C GLU A 29 -5.22 -10.11 -30.17
N TYR A 30 -4.55 -10.42 -31.28
CA TYR A 30 -3.39 -11.30 -31.27
C TYR A 30 -2.10 -10.55 -31.60
N LEU A 31 -1.05 -10.88 -30.85
CA LEU A 31 0.33 -10.55 -31.18
C LEU A 31 1.07 -11.85 -31.46
N GLU A 32 1.88 -11.88 -32.50
CA GLU A 32 2.62 -13.07 -32.91
C GLU A 32 4.13 -12.88 -32.73
N ALA A 33 4.79 -13.89 -32.19
CA ALA A 33 6.25 -13.97 -32.11
C ALA A 33 6.73 -15.31 -32.66
N GLU A 34 7.67 -15.28 -33.59
CA GLU A 34 8.28 -16.48 -34.17
C GLU A 34 9.47 -17.00 -33.34
N ASN A 35 9.86 -16.31 -32.29
CA ASN A 35 10.92 -16.69 -31.36
C ASN A 35 10.82 -15.93 -30.04
N GLY A 36 11.60 -16.36 -29.03
CA GLY A 36 11.57 -15.74 -27.70
C GLY A 36 12.08 -14.31 -27.67
N VAL A 37 12.99 -13.92 -28.55
CA VAL A 37 13.50 -12.53 -28.61
C VAL A 37 12.35 -11.60 -29.02
N ARG A 38 11.61 -11.96 -30.08
CA ARG A 38 10.46 -11.17 -30.53
C ARG A 38 9.35 -11.15 -29.47
N ALA A 39 9.14 -12.25 -28.74
CA ALA A 39 8.19 -12.29 -27.62
C ALA A 39 8.55 -11.28 -26.52
N VAL A 40 9.81 -11.20 -26.14
CA VAL A 40 10.29 -10.23 -25.12
C VAL A 40 10.17 -8.78 -25.62
N GLU A 41 10.45 -8.51 -26.89
CA GLU A 41 10.23 -7.18 -27.48
C GLU A 41 8.77 -6.75 -27.39
N LEU A 42 7.86 -7.63 -27.80
CA LEU A 42 6.40 -7.36 -27.74
C LEU A 42 5.91 -7.15 -26.30
N LEU A 43 6.44 -7.91 -25.33
CA LEU A 43 6.14 -7.71 -23.91
C LEU A 43 6.61 -6.34 -23.38
N ARG A 44 7.66 -5.78 -23.94
CA ARG A 44 8.12 -4.42 -23.61
C ARG A 44 7.30 -3.32 -24.28
N GLU A 45 6.90 -3.57 -25.55
CA GLU A 45 6.14 -2.60 -26.34
C GLU A 45 4.68 -2.52 -25.90
N HIS A 46 4.10 -3.60 -25.37
CA HIS A 46 2.67 -3.73 -25.04
C HIS A 46 2.47 -4.07 -23.57
N THR A 47 2.04 -3.12 -22.78
CA THR A 47 1.74 -3.30 -21.34
C THR A 47 0.34 -3.86 -21.08
N ASP A 48 -0.46 -4.03 -22.12
CA ASP A 48 -1.86 -4.47 -22.07
C ASP A 48 -2.08 -5.94 -22.50
N ILE A 49 -1.00 -6.73 -22.56
CA ILE A 49 -1.08 -8.17 -22.85
C ILE A 49 -1.76 -8.86 -21.66
N ALA A 50 -2.84 -9.59 -21.97
CA ALA A 50 -3.66 -10.30 -20.98
C ALA A 50 -3.24 -11.75 -20.76
N LEU A 51 -2.55 -12.37 -21.73
CA LEU A 51 -2.10 -13.76 -21.70
C LEU A 51 -0.96 -13.98 -22.68
N VAL A 52 -0.02 -14.83 -22.31
CA VAL A 52 1.01 -15.35 -23.22
C VAL A 52 0.80 -16.85 -23.41
N LEU A 53 0.68 -17.28 -24.67
CA LEU A 53 0.80 -18.67 -25.09
C LEU A 53 2.25 -18.86 -25.60
N LEU A 54 3.04 -19.66 -24.90
CA LEU A 54 4.49 -19.69 -25.07
C LEU A 54 4.96 -21.11 -25.38
N ASP A 55 5.50 -21.31 -26.58
CA ASP A 55 6.16 -22.58 -26.90
C ASP A 55 7.50 -22.70 -26.16
N ILE A 56 7.84 -23.92 -25.77
CA ILE A 56 9.13 -24.21 -25.13
C ILE A 56 10.26 -24.14 -26.15
N MET A 57 10.09 -24.74 -27.30
CA MET A 57 11.16 -24.94 -28.28
C MET A 57 11.09 -23.91 -29.38
N MET A 58 11.82 -22.82 -29.23
CA MET A 58 11.91 -21.77 -30.24
C MET A 58 13.39 -21.46 -30.56
N PRO A 59 13.71 -21.01 -31.80
CA PRO A 59 15.03 -20.59 -32.16
C PRO A 59 15.46 -19.31 -31.44
N GLN A 60 16.77 -19.05 -31.31
CA GLN A 60 17.42 -17.88 -30.70
C GLN A 60 17.22 -17.77 -29.19
N MET A 61 15.99 -17.84 -28.67
CA MET A 61 15.63 -17.80 -27.25
C MET A 61 14.46 -18.75 -27.02
N ASP A 62 14.65 -19.74 -26.15
CA ASP A 62 13.61 -20.70 -25.81
C ASP A 62 12.56 -20.13 -24.84
N GLY A 63 11.44 -20.86 -24.66
CA GLY A 63 10.36 -20.42 -23.78
C GLY A 63 10.78 -20.29 -22.32
N PHE A 64 11.72 -21.10 -21.85
CA PHE A 64 12.22 -20.99 -20.49
C PHE A 64 13.08 -19.73 -20.29
N ASP A 65 13.82 -19.31 -21.29
CA ASP A 65 14.58 -18.07 -21.23
C ASP A 65 13.66 -16.85 -21.26
N VAL A 66 12.56 -16.90 -22.03
CA VAL A 66 11.51 -15.88 -21.96
C VAL A 66 10.93 -15.78 -20.56
N LEU A 67 10.59 -16.91 -19.91
CA LEU A 67 10.09 -16.92 -18.53
C LEU A 67 11.06 -16.31 -17.52
N LYS A 68 12.36 -16.60 -17.65
CA LYS A 68 13.38 -15.97 -16.80
C LYS A 68 13.40 -14.45 -16.95
N VAL A 69 13.31 -13.96 -18.19
CA VAL A 69 13.22 -12.51 -18.46
C VAL A 69 11.94 -11.94 -17.84
N MET A 70 10.78 -12.59 -18.04
CA MET A 70 9.51 -12.15 -17.47
C MET A 70 9.58 -12.08 -15.94
N ARG A 71 10.24 -13.06 -15.28
CA ARG A 71 10.45 -13.08 -13.84
C ARG A 71 11.36 -11.92 -13.36
N CYS A 72 12.46 -11.65 -14.09
CA CYS A 72 13.37 -10.55 -13.76
C CYS A 72 12.68 -9.17 -13.80
N TYR A 73 11.68 -9.01 -14.66
CA TYR A 73 10.91 -7.78 -14.79
C TYR A 73 9.57 -7.81 -14.01
N SER A 74 9.31 -8.84 -13.19
CA SER A 74 8.06 -9.05 -12.45
C SER A 74 6.80 -9.11 -13.34
N TRP A 75 6.95 -9.39 -14.63
CA TRP A 75 5.81 -9.51 -15.55
C TRP A 75 4.94 -10.74 -15.28
N LEU A 76 5.51 -11.82 -14.69
CA LEU A 76 4.77 -13.04 -14.33
C LEU A 76 3.71 -12.79 -13.24
N ASP A 77 3.87 -11.74 -12.44
CA ASP A 77 2.90 -11.36 -11.40
C ASP A 77 1.62 -10.77 -12.02
N GLU A 78 1.74 -10.18 -13.23
CA GLU A 78 0.66 -9.47 -13.89
C GLU A 78 0.13 -10.17 -15.15
N ILE A 79 0.99 -10.90 -15.86
CA ILE A 79 0.71 -11.52 -17.16
C ILE A 79 0.82 -13.03 -17.02
N PRO A 80 -0.31 -13.77 -17.07
CA PRO A 80 -0.27 -15.22 -17.04
C PRO A 80 0.37 -15.80 -18.29
N VAL A 81 1.10 -16.91 -18.10
CA VAL A 81 1.70 -17.68 -19.18
C VAL A 81 1.14 -19.09 -19.19
N ILE A 82 0.69 -19.55 -20.36
CA ILE A 82 0.42 -20.95 -20.64
C ILE A 82 1.56 -21.48 -21.51
N MET A 83 2.35 -22.40 -20.95
CA MET A 83 3.43 -23.05 -21.73
C MET A 83 2.86 -24.10 -22.67
N ILE A 84 3.41 -24.17 -23.89
CA ILE A 84 3.03 -25.14 -24.90
C ILE A 84 4.19 -26.12 -25.14
N SER A 85 3.90 -27.43 -25.24
CA SER A 85 4.96 -28.42 -25.47
C SER A 85 4.44 -29.67 -26.17
N ALA A 86 5.36 -30.49 -26.67
CA ALA A 86 5.09 -31.81 -27.21
C ALA A 86 4.77 -32.82 -26.09
N ALA A 87 3.99 -33.84 -26.37
CA ALA A 87 3.22 -34.72 -25.46
C ALA A 87 4.02 -35.56 -24.43
N LYS A 88 5.35 -35.52 -24.32
CA LYS A 88 6.12 -36.51 -23.51
C LYS A 88 7.07 -35.95 -22.47
N ASP A 89 7.01 -34.70 -22.12
CA ASP A 89 8.08 -34.04 -21.36
C ASP A 89 7.63 -33.65 -19.92
N THR A 90 7.55 -34.66 -19.03
CA THR A 90 7.15 -34.44 -17.63
C THR A 90 8.15 -33.57 -16.86
N ALA A 91 9.44 -33.66 -17.17
CA ALA A 91 10.47 -32.86 -16.50
C ALA A 91 10.33 -31.34 -16.82
N ASN A 92 9.96 -31.02 -18.04
CA ASN A 92 9.71 -29.64 -18.44
C ASN A 92 8.43 -29.07 -17.83
N ILE A 93 7.44 -29.89 -17.53
CA ILE A 93 6.20 -29.46 -16.85
C ILE A 93 6.50 -28.98 -15.44
N GLU A 94 7.21 -29.78 -14.63
CA GLU A 94 7.60 -29.40 -13.25
C GLU A 94 8.41 -28.11 -13.27
N ARG A 95 9.43 -28.05 -14.13
CA ARG A 95 10.26 -26.85 -14.30
C ARG A 95 9.45 -25.60 -14.68
N ALA A 96 8.43 -25.74 -15.53
CA ALA A 96 7.57 -24.63 -15.94
C ALA A 96 6.76 -24.09 -14.73
N TYR A 97 6.17 -24.98 -13.94
CA TYR A 97 5.42 -24.58 -12.72
C TYR A 97 6.34 -23.94 -11.66
N ASP A 98 7.56 -24.46 -11.47
CA ASP A 98 8.54 -23.87 -10.55
C ASP A 98 8.95 -22.44 -10.99
N LEU A 99 8.87 -22.12 -12.26
CA LEU A 99 9.12 -20.80 -12.81
C LEU A 99 7.89 -19.86 -12.72
N GLY A 100 6.72 -20.39 -12.36
CA GLY A 100 5.53 -19.58 -12.11
C GLY A 100 4.56 -19.48 -13.28
N VAL A 101 4.54 -20.46 -14.22
CA VAL A 101 3.53 -20.47 -15.27
C VAL A 101 2.14 -20.75 -14.71
N ALA A 102 1.12 -20.16 -15.31
CA ALA A 102 -0.26 -20.33 -14.90
C ALA A 102 -0.83 -21.69 -15.27
N ASP A 103 -0.44 -22.23 -16.42
CA ASP A 103 -0.91 -23.53 -16.93
C ASP A 103 0.03 -24.07 -18.01
N TYR A 104 -0.24 -25.30 -18.43
CA TYR A 104 0.55 -26.03 -19.40
C TYR A 104 -0.36 -26.71 -20.44
N MET A 105 -0.08 -26.51 -21.72
CA MET A 105 -0.88 -27.03 -22.85
C MET A 105 -0.06 -28.02 -23.68
N ARG A 106 -0.66 -29.15 -24.04
CA ARG A 106 -0.02 -30.21 -24.82
C ARG A 106 -0.46 -30.17 -26.28
N ARG A 107 0.45 -30.52 -27.18
CA ARG A 107 0.13 -30.83 -28.55
C ARG A 107 -0.21 -32.32 -28.71
N PRO A 108 -1.19 -32.72 -29.58
CA PRO A 108 -1.95 -31.86 -30.52
C PRO A 108 -3.02 -31.03 -29.78
N PHE A 109 -3.34 -29.85 -30.34
CA PHE A 109 -4.33 -28.93 -29.75
C PHE A 109 -5.75 -29.49 -29.90
N GLU A 110 -6.41 -29.75 -28.78
CA GLU A 110 -7.83 -30.04 -28.74
C GLU A 110 -8.60 -28.74 -28.51
N ARG A 111 -9.44 -28.37 -29.49
CA ARG A 111 -10.19 -27.10 -29.49
C ARG A 111 -10.88 -26.79 -28.15
N VAL A 112 -11.61 -27.77 -27.61
CA VAL A 112 -12.35 -27.59 -26.34
C VAL A 112 -11.43 -27.35 -25.17
N MET A 113 -10.29 -28.05 -25.12
CA MET A 113 -9.31 -27.90 -24.04
C MET A 113 -8.61 -26.53 -24.10
N VAL A 114 -8.12 -26.14 -25.30
CA VAL A 114 -7.49 -24.83 -25.51
C VAL A 114 -8.41 -23.70 -25.07
N LEU A 115 -9.66 -23.69 -25.53
CA LEU A 115 -10.66 -22.68 -25.17
C LEU A 115 -10.88 -22.62 -23.66
N ARG A 116 -11.05 -23.76 -23.00
CA ARG A 116 -11.28 -23.80 -21.55
C ARG A 116 -10.07 -23.35 -20.75
N GLN A 117 -8.89 -23.79 -21.10
CA GLN A 117 -7.66 -23.37 -20.39
C GLN A 117 -7.45 -21.87 -20.50
N VAL A 118 -7.51 -21.31 -21.70
CA VAL A 118 -7.36 -19.86 -21.93
C VAL A 118 -8.42 -19.07 -21.17
N GLN A 119 -9.69 -19.46 -21.26
CA GLN A 119 -10.78 -18.78 -20.55
C GLN A 119 -10.62 -18.85 -19.02
N ASN A 120 -10.26 -20.02 -18.48
CA ASN A 120 -10.07 -20.20 -17.04
C ASN A 120 -8.92 -19.34 -16.52
N VAL A 121 -7.78 -19.35 -17.21
CA VAL A 121 -6.60 -18.55 -16.82
C VAL A 121 -6.94 -17.06 -16.88
N LEU A 122 -7.50 -16.58 -17.97
CA LEU A 122 -7.91 -15.18 -18.12
C LEU A 122 -8.92 -14.76 -17.03
N MET A 123 -9.92 -15.61 -16.74
CA MET A 123 -10.92 -15.33 -15.71
C MET A 123 -10.29 -15.29 -14.30
N LEU A 124 -9.38 -16.23 -14.00
CA LEU A 124 -8.72 -16.28 -12.70
C LEU A 124 -7.87 -15.03 -12.44
N TYR A 125 -7.05 -14.65 -13.42
CA TYR A 125 -6.19 -13.46 -13.30
C TYR A 125 -7.00 -12.16 -13.28
N ALA A 126 -8.09 -12.07 -14.06
CA ALA A 126 -9.00 -10.92 -13.99
C ALA A 126 -9.66 -10.79 -12.60
N LYS A 127 -10.06 -11.92 -11.98
CA LYS A 127 -10.59 -11.92 -10.60
C LYS A 127 -9.54 -11.52 -9.59
N GLN A 128 -8.33 -12.06 -9.69
CA GLN A 128 -7.21 -11.71 -8.80
C GLN A 128 -6.89 -10.21 -8.88
N LYS A 129 -6.72 -9.67 -10.09
CA LYS A 129 -6.44 -8.24 -10.31
C LYS A 129 -7.56 -7.35 -9.76
N ARG A 130 -8.82 -7.77 -9.92
CA ARG A 130 -9.98 -7.07 -9.34
C ARG A 130 -9.95 -7.10 -7.81
N LEU A 131 -9.64 -8.24 -7.20
CA LEU A 131 -9.56 -8.37 -5.74
C LEU A 131 -8.42 -7.52 -5.16
N THR A 132 -7.24 -7.57 -5.77
CA THR A 132 -6.10 -6.75 -5.35
C THR A 132 -6.47 -5.26 -5.38
N ARG A 133 -7.09 -4.81 -6.48
CA ARG A 133 -7.54 -3.42 -6.59
C ARG A 133 -8.56 -3.05 -5.51
N LEU A 134 -9.57 -3.89 -5.28
CA LEU A 134 -10.58 -3.63 -4.23
C LEU A 134 -9.96 -3.54 -2.85
N VAL A 135 -8.98 -4.41 -2.53
CA VAL A 135 -8.26 -4.36 -1.25
C VAL A 135 -7.46 -3.06 -1.13
N THR A 136 -6.73 -2.68 -2.19
CA THR A 136 -5.96 -1.43 -2.20
C THR A 136 -6.87 -0.21 -2.02
N ASP A 137 -8.00 -0.15 -2.77
CA ASP A 137 -8.98 0.93 -2.66
C ASP A 137 -9.58 1.00 -1.24
N GLN A 138 -9.93 -0.16 -0.63
CA GLN A 138 -10.46 -0.21 0.74
C GLN A 138 -9.44 0.22 1.81
N VAL A 139 -8.18 -0.18 1.65
CA VAL A 139 -7.11 0.26 2.56
C VAL A 139 -6.95 1.78 2.48
N TYR A 140 -6.88 2.32 1.27
CA TYR A 140 -6.78 3.76 1.05
C TYR A 140 -7.97 4.53 1.65
N GLU A 141 -9.21 4.07 1.41
CA GLU A 141 -10.41 4.69 2.00
C GLU A 141 -10.40 4.64 3.54
N LYS A 142 -9.99 3.52 4.12
CA LYS A 142 -9.90 3.37 5.58
C LYS A 142 -8.90 4.35 6.18
N GLU A 143 -7.71 4.46 5.61
CA GLU A 143 -6.69 5.41 6.06
C GLU A 143 -7.17 6.85 5.91
N HIS A 144 -7.73 7.21 4.76
CA HIS A 144 -8.28 8.54 4.51
C HIS A 144 -9.37 8.92 5.51
N ASN A 145 -10.32 8.02 5.77
CA ASN A 145 -11.40 8.25 6.73
C ASN A 145 -10.87 8.39 8.16
N SER A 146 -9.87 7.61 8.56
CA SER A 146 -9.25 7.74 9.89
C SER A 146 -8.60 9.11 10.07
N VAL A 147 -7.84 9.57 9.09
CA VAL A 147 -7.21 10.90 9.09
C VAL A 147 -8.26 12.01 9.12
N LEU A 148 -9.32 11.88 8.34
CA LEU A 148 -10.43 12.85 8.30
C LEU A 148 -11.12 12.95 9.66
N MET A 149 -11.45 11.81 10.29
CA MET A 149 -12.10 11.78 11.61
C MET A 149 -11.23 12.43 12.69
N ILE A 150 -9.93 12.13 12.71
CA ILE A 150 -8.99 12.77 13.65
C ILE A 150 -8.93 14.28 13.41
N SER A 151 -8.86 14.71 12.15
CA SER A 151 -8.84 16.13 11.79
C SER A 151 -10.13 16.85 12.25
N ILE A 152 -11.30 16.22 12.08
CA ILE A 152 -12.57 16.77 12.54
C ILE A 152 -12.58 16.90 14.06
N LEU A 153 -12.18 15.85 14.79
CA LEU A 153 -12.14 15.87 16.25
C LEU A 153 -11.19 16.96 16.77
N SER A 154 -10.01 17.03 16.21
CA SER A 154 -9.02 18.07 16.58
C SER A 154 -9.54 19.47 16.27
N HIS A 155 -10.20 19.65 15.12
CA HIS A 155 -10.81 20.94 14.76
C HIS A 155 -11.91 21.35 15.73
N VAL A 156 -12.74 20.41 16.21
CA VAL A 156 -13.76 20.68 17.24
C VAL A 156 -13.12 21.15 18.54
N VAL A 157 -11.99 20.58 18.94
CA VAL A 157 -11.23 21.00 20.12
C VAL A 157 -10.66 22.40 19.94
N GLU A 158 -10.05 22.69 18.78
CA GLU A 158 -9.45 24.00 18.46
C GLU A 158 -10.49 25.11 18.31
N PHE A 159 -11.66 24.80 17.75
CA PHE A 159 -12.76 25.77 17.65
C PHE A 159 -13.11 26.43 18.99
N ARG A 160 -12.96 25.70 20.12
CA ARG A 160 -13.11 26.25 21.46
C ARG A 160 -12.02 27.26 21.84
N ASN A 161 -10.86 27.19 21.20
CA ASN A 161 -9.70 28.02 21.52
C ASN A 161 -9.59 29.28 20.65
N SER A 162 -10.57 29.56 19.78
CA SER A 162 -10.48 30.61 18.75
C SER A 162 -9.26 30.46 17.83
N GLU A 163 -8.64 29.28 17.78
CA GLU A 163 -7.57 28.95 16.85
C GLU A 163 -8.14 28.60 15.49
N SER A 164 -7.41 28.87 14.41
CA SER A 164 -7.85 28.53 13.06
C SER A 164 -7.72 27.03 12.84
N GLY A 165 -8.74 26.36 12.27
CA GLY A 165 -8.71 24.92 11.98
C GLY A 165 -7.59 24.48 11.02
N LEU A 166 -6.79 25.40 10.50
CA LEU A 166 -5.56 25.11 9.75
C LEU A 166 -4.39 24.71 10.65
N HIS A 167 -4.46 24.99 11.95
CA HIS A 167 -3.37 24.69 12.89
C HIS A 167 -3.08 23.18 12.97
N VAL A 168 -4.10 22.34 13.10
CA VAL A 168 -3.97 20.86 13.13
C VAL A 168 -3.29 20.34 11.86
N LEU A 169 -3.70 20.84 10.69
CA LEU A 169 -3.11 20.44 9.43
C LEU A 169 -1.63 20.83 9.35
N HIS A 170 -1.29 22.03 9.82
CA HIS A 170 0.09 22.50 9.85
C HIS A 170 0.95 21.66 10.81
N ILE A 171 0.47 21.35 12.01
CA ILE A 171 1.21 20.51 12.98
C ILE A 171 1.48 19.13 12.37
N ARG A 172 0.46 18.48 11.79
CA ARG A 172 0.63 17.19 11.14
C ARG A 172 1.68 17.25 10.02
N THR A 173 1.55 18.23 9.11
CA THR A 173 2.47 18.38 7.97
C THR A 173 3.90 18.67 8.44
N LEU A 174 4.07 19.53 9.44
CA LEU A 174 5.39 19.85 9.99
C LEU A 174 6.01 18.65 10.68
N THR A 175 5.24 17.88 11.45
CA THR A 175 5.69 16.64 12.09
C THR A 175 6.18 15.65 11.04
N ASP A 176 5.41 15.43 10.00
CA ASP A 176 5.76 14.55 8.87
C ASP A 176 7.08 14.97 8.22
N LEU A 177 7.21 16.23 7.83
CA LEU A 177 8.42 16.77 7.23
C LEU A 177 9.65 16.67 8.15
N LEU A 178 9.47 16.94 9.44
CA LEU A 178 10.55 16.86 10.43
C LEU A 178 11.02 15.42 10.63
N LEU A 179 10.11 14.45 10.71
CA LEU A 179 10.45 13.03 10.87
C LEU A 179 11.19 12.50 9.65
N HIS A 180 10.72 12.79 8.43
CA HIS A 180 11.44 12.44 7.21
C HIS A 180 12.85 13.05 7.16
N GLN A 181 13.01 14.31 7.58
CA GLN A 181 14.33 14.92 7.67
C GLN A 181 15.20 14.30 8.77
N LEU A 182 14.60 13.87 9.87
CA LEU A 182 15.30 13.22 10.97
C LEU A 182 15.90 11.88 10.53
N VAL A 183 15.10 10.98 9.94
CA VAL A 183 15.58 9.67 9.47
C VAL A 183 16.61 9.80 8.35
N ASN A 184 16.53 10.84 7.51
CA ASN A 184 17.53 11.12 6.48
C ASN A 184 18.87 11.64 7.03
N LYS A 185 18.89 12.18 8.25
CA LYS A 185 20.10 12.81 8.85
C LYS A 185 20.79 11.93 9.89
N THR A 186 20.11 10.96 10.47
CA THR A 186 20.66 10.14 11.54
C THR A 186 20.04 8.75 11.58
N ASP A 187 20.86 7.74 11.78
CA ASP A 187 20.44 6.35 11.99
C ASP A 187 20.01 6.06 13.43
N ARG A 188 19.99 7.09 14.30
CA ARG A 188 19.64 6.93 15.71
C ARG A 188 18.21 6.47 15.93
N TYR A 189 17.28 6.89 15.05
CA TYR A 189 15.86 6.59 15.13
C TYR A 189 15.49 5.74 13.92
N GLN A 190 15.13 4.49 14.18
CA GLN A 190 14.70 3.55 13.14
C GLN A 190 13.17 3.66 12.98
N LEU A 191 12.73 4.67 12.24
CA LEU A 191 11.32 4.88 11.92
C LEU A 191 11.10 4.52 10.44
N ASP A 192 10.11 3.68 10.18
CA ASP A 192 9.65 3.43 8.82
C ASP A 192 8.52 4.40 8.42
N GLU A 193 8.04 4.30 7.18
CA GLU A 193 6.95 5.13 6.66
C GLU A 193 5.64 4.97 7.46
N SER A 194 5.40 3.79 8.01
CA SER A 194 4.23 3.51 8.86
C SER A 194 4.33 4.25 10.19
N ASP A 195 5.51 4.24 10.80
CA ASP A 195 5.79 4.96 12.05
C ASP A 195 5.65 6.47 11.86
N ILE A 196 6.22 7.00 10.77
CA ILE A 196 6.15 8.44 10.45
C ILE A 196 4.68 8.86 10.24
N SER A 197 3.93 8.09 9.47
CA SER A 197 2.49 8.35 9.22
C SER A 197 1.69 8.29 10.52
N LEU A 198 1.97 7.32 11.39
CA LEU A 198 1.30 7.14 12.67
C LEU A 198 1.57 8.32 13.62
N ILE A 199 2.84 8.70 13.79
CA ILE A 199 3.23 9.82 14.66
C ILE A 199 2.66 11.13 14.14
N SER A 200 2.74 11.38 12.83
CA SER A 200 2.20 12.58 12.20
C SER A 200 0.69 12.68 12.35
N THR A 201 -0.02 11.57 12.27
CA THR A 201 -1.46 11.52 12.48
C THR A 201 -1.82 11.74 13.94
N ALA A 202 -1.11 11.10 14.86
CA ALA A 202 -1.32 11.23 16.30
C ALA A 202 -1.00 12.65 16.81
N SER A 203 -0.08 13.39 16.15
CA SER A 203 0.30 14.76 16.54
C SER A 203 -0.88 15.74 16.48
N ALA A 204 -1.87 15.47 15.63
CA ALA A 204 -3.11 16.23 15.57
C ALA A 204 -3.90 16.24 16.90
N LEU A 205 -3.68 15.24 17.77
CA LEU A 205 -4.37 15.10 19.05
C LEU A 205 -3.63 15.70 20.24
N HIS A 206 -2.47 16.36 20.05
CA HIS A 206 -1.63 16.87 21.14
C HIS A 206 -2.38 17.71 22.14
N ASP A 207 -3.32 18.51 21.70
CA ASP A 207 -4.08 19.47 22.48
C ASP A 207 -5.50 18.99 22.88
N LEU A 208 -5.82 17.69 22.70
CA LEU A 208 -7.12 17.10 23.02
C LEU A 208 -7.61 17.47 24.43
N GLY A 209 -6.71 17.57 25.41
CA GLY A 209 -7.04 17.91 26.77
C GLY A 209 -7.53 19.34 27.00
N LYS A 210 -7.39 20.24 26.04
CA LYS A 210 -7.96 21.60 26.11
C LYS A 210 -9.48 21.57 26.17
N ILE A 211 -10.13 20.47 25.74
CA ILE A 211 -11.59 20.31 25.81
C ILE A 211 -12.16 20.43 27.24
N VAL A 212 -11.35 20.09 28.24
CA VAL A 212 -11.75 20.14 29.67
C VAL A 212 -11.19 21.34 30.43
N ILE A 213 -10.55 22.28 29.75
CA ILE A 213 -10.10 23.55 30.33
C ILE A 213 -11.28 24.54 30.31
N PRO A 214 -11.53 25.30 31.39
CA PRO A 214 -12.57 26.34 31.43
C PRO A 214 -12.37 27.38 30.33
N THR A 215 -13.42 27.70 29.60
CA THR A 215 -13.41 28.62 28.46
C THR A 215 -12.91 30.03 28.85
N GLU A 216 -13.27 30.47 30.07
CA GLU A 216 -12.87 31.77 30.62
C GLU A 216 -11.36 31.91 30.79
N ILE A 217 -10.68 30.81 31.08
CA ILE A 217 -9.22 30.78 31.20
C ILE A 217 -8.60 30.62 29.82
N LEU A 218 -9.15 29.70 29.01
CA LEU A 218 -8.62 29.36 27.69
C LEU A 218 -8.63 30.56 26.74
N ASN A 219 -9.76 31.31 26.72
CA ASN A 219 -9.99 32.45 25.83
C ASN A 219 -9.86 33.81 26.55
N LYS A 220 -9.13 33.87 27.66
CA LYS A 220 -8.94 35.10 28.41
C LYS A 220 -8.23 36.16 27.56
N PRO A 221 -8.83 37.33 27.35
CA PRO A 221 -8.14 38.42 26.70
C PRO A 221 -7.05 38.99 27.63
N GLY A 222 -5.78 38.74 27.29
CA GLY A 222 -4.65 39.26 28.04
C GLY A 222 -3.76 38.19 28.67
N ARG A 223 -2.91 38.60 29.62
CA ARG A 223 -1.99 37.68 30.27
C ARG A 223 -2.67 36.83 31.34
N LEU A 224 -2.32 35.56 31.37
CA LEU A 224 -2.78 34.62 32.39
C LEU A 224 -2.04 34.88 33.71
N THR A 225 -2.73 34.68 34.83
CA THR A 225 -2.06 34.60 36.16
C THR A 225 -1.30 33.28 36.26
N ALA A 226 -0.46 33.16 37.29
CA ALA A 226 0.30 31.93 37.54
C ALA A 226 -0.63 30.73 37.80
N GLU A 227 -1.77 30.94 38.49
CA GLU A 227 -2.80 29.94 38.79
C GLU A 227 -3.52 29.52 37.52
N GLU A 228 -3.95 30.48 36.68
CA GLU A 228 -4.61 30.20 35.41
C GLU A 228 -3.69 29.44 34.47
N TYR A 229 -2.43 29.81 34.39
CA TYR A 229 -1.43 29.09 33.59
C TYR A 229 -1.19 27.67 34.12
N ALA A 230 -1.23 27.47 35.44
CA ALA A 230 -1.15 26.14 36.03
C ALA A 230 -2.35 25.27 35.62
N VAL A 231 -3.57 25.86 35.51
CA VAL A 231 -4.75 25.16 34.99
C VAL A 231 -4.58 24.78 33.53
N ILE A 232 -4.11 25.68 32.66
CA ILE A 232 -3.85 25.37 31.25
C ILE A 232 -2.87 24.21 31.12
N LYS A 233 -1.75 24.19 31.84
CA LYS A 233 -0.78 23.10 31.79
C LYS A 233 -1.38 21.73 32.06
N THR A 234 -2.52 21.66 32.78
CA THR A 234 -3.19 20.37 33.03
C THR A 234 -3.77 19.72 31.77
N HIS A 235 -3.87 20.43 30.62
CA HIS A 235 -4.40 19.83 29.39
C HIS A 235 -3.58 18.61 28.94
N THR A 236 -2.26 18.61 29.18
CA THR A 236 -1.40 17.48 28.84
C THR A 236 -1.81 16.19 29.56
N VAL A 237 -1.97 16.26 30.88
CA VAL A 237 -2.38 15.13 31.72
C VAL A 237 -3.83 14.72 31.45
N LYS A 238 -4.72 15.72 31.25
CA LYS A 238 -6.13 15.48 30.97
C LYS A 238 -6.36 14.85 29.60
N GLY A 239 -5.63 15.30 28.56
CA GLY A 239 -5.67 14.69 27.23
C GLY A 239 -5.18 13.25 27.24
N ALA A 240 -4.03 13.00 27.87
CA ALA A 240 -3.51 11.66 28.05
C ALA A 240 -4.50 10.74 28.80
N ARG A 241 -5.19 11.27 29.84
CA ARG A 241 -6.23 10.50 30.56
C ARG A 241 -7.41 10.15 29.68
N ILE A 242 -7.93 11.10 28.88
CA ILE A 242 -9.03 10.85 27.95
C ILE A 242 -8.69 9.69 27.01
N LEU A 243 -7.48 9.69 26.42
CA LEU A 243 -7.04 8.65 25.52
C LEU A 243 -6.89 7.28 26.21
N ARG A 244 -6.38 7.26 27.44
CA ARG A 244 -6.29 6.03 28.24
C ARG A 244 -7.67 5.47 28.59
N ASP A 245 -8.59 6.33 29.03
CA ASP A 245 -9.96 5.92 29.41
C ASP A 245 -10.69 5.38 28.17
N LEU A 246 -10.45 5.97 27.00
CA LEU A 246 -10.96 5.47 25.72
C LEU A 246 -10.41 4.08 25.39
N SER A 247 -9.09 3.90 25.46
CA SER A 247 -8.42 2.61 25.22
C SER A 247 -8.99 1.51 26.09
N ASN A 248 -9.16 1.77 27.39
CA ASN A 248 -9.78 0.82 28.33
C ASN A 248 -11.25 0.53 27.99
N THR A 249 -11.99 1.53 27.50
CA THR A 249 -13.43 1.37 27.20
C THR A 249 -13.66 0.50 25.96
N ILE A 250 -12.83 0.66 24.93
CA ILE A 250 -12.94 -0.13 23.70
C ILE A 250 -12.24 -1.49 23.78
N GLY A 251 -11.49 -1.75 24.87
CA GLY A 251 -10.76 -3.01 25.06
C GLY A 251 -9.52 -3.17 24.18
N GLU A 252 -9.02 -2.08 23.58
CA GLU A 252 -7.85 -2.09 22.69
C GLU A 252 -6.69 -1.36 23.34
N GLU A 253 -6.16 -1.93 24.43
CA GLU A 253 -5.04 -1.35 25.19
C GLU A 253 -3.75 -1.21 24.35
N ASN A 254 -3.61 -2.01 23.30
CA ASN A 254 -2.43 -2.07 22.43
C ASN A 254 -2.61 -1.35 21.08
N GLU A 255 -3.67 -0.54 20.90
CA GLU A 255 -3.85 0.20 19.64
C GLU A 255 -2.72 1.25 19.48
N PRO A 256 -1.85 1.10 18.46
CA PRO A 256 -0.66 1.93 18.32
C PRO A 256 -0.96 3.43 18.27
N LEU A 257 -2.04 3.81 17.58
CA LEU A 257 -2.44 5.21 17.47
C LEU A 257 -2.76 5.83 18.83
N LEU A 258 -3.47 5.11 19.71
CA LEU A 258 -3.84 5.61 21.05
C LEU A 258 -2.61 5.71 21.95
N GLN A 259 -1.65 4.78 21.83
CA GLN A 259 -0.41 4.82 22.59
C GLN A 259 0.45 6.02 22.20
N VAL A 260 0.66 6.23 20.90
CA VAL A 260 1.43 7.37 20.39
C VAL A 260 0.73 8.69 20.71
N ALA A 261 -0.58 8.78 20.50
CA ALA A 261 -1.35 9.97 20.83
C ALA A 261 -1.32 10.28 22.34
N TYR A 262 -1.36 9.25 23.21
CA TYR A 262 -1.17 9.41 24.66
C TYR A 262 0.18 10.02 24.98
N ALA A 263 1.25 9.51 24.39
CA ALA A 263 2.62 10.00 24.60
C ALA A 263 2.73 11.47 24.15
N ILE A 264 2.24 11.78 22.96
CA ILE A 264 2.24 13.15 22.44
C ILE A 264 1.40 14.07 23.32
N CYS A 265 0.16 13.73 23.65
CA CYS A 265 -0.67 14.54 24.54
C CYS A 265 0.03 14.86 25.88
N ARG A 266 0.70 13.85 26.45
CA ARG A 266 1.29 14.00 27.77
C ARG A 266 2.57 14.83 27.76
N TRP A 267 3.43 14.64 26.72
CA TRP A 267 4.82 15.09 26.78
C TRP A 267 5.22 16.13 25.73
N HIS A 268 4.31 16.61 24.87
CA HIS A 268 4.66 17.62 23.86
C HIS A 268 5.14 18.97 24.42
N HIS A 269 4.97 19.22 25.72
CA HIS A 269 5.53 20.38 26.43
C HIS A 269 6.76 20.04 27.28
N GLU A 270 7.26 18.81 27.20
CA GLU A 270 8.54 18.50 27.82
C GLU A 270 9.69 19.18 27.06
N ARG A 271 10.76 19.46 27.78
CA ARG A 271 11.90 20.16 27.22
C ARG A 271 13.18 19.36 27.44
N TRP A 272 14.06 19.39 26.46
CA TRP A 272 15.34 18.69 26.53
C TRP A 272 16.16 19.01 27.79
N ASP A 273 16.05 20.22 28.28
CA ASP A 273 16.72 20.69 29.51
C ASP A 273 16.04 20.23 30.82
N GLY A 274 14.88 19.60 30.77
CA GLY A 274 14.07 19.18 31.92
C GLY A 274 13.23 20.31 32.53
N GLY A 275 13.20 21.49 31.90
CA GLY A 275 12.36 22.61 32.31
C GLY A 275 10.93 22.57 31.81
N GLY A 276 10.51 21.44 31.20
CA GLY A 276 9.18 21.22 30.67
C GLY A 276 8.15 20.79 31.71
N TYR A 277 7.02 20.31 31.23
CA TYR A 277 5.93 19.77 32.04
C TYR A 277 5.16 18.69 31.26
N PRO A 278 4.42 17.76 31.88
CA PRO A 278 4.06 17.69 33.31
C PRO A 278 5.07 16.94 34.18
N ASP A 279 5.89 16.05 33.60
CA ASP A 279 6.71 15.09 34.36
C ASP A 279 8.17 15.55 34.50
N LYS A 280 8.56 16.65 33.85
CA LYS A 280 9.93 17.23 33.84
C LYS A 280 10.97 16.24 33.31
N LEU A 281 10.59 15.52 32.25
CA LEU A 281 11.48 14.61 31.56
C LEU A 281 12.67 15.38 30.94
N LYS A 282 13.81 14.71 30.83
CA LYS A 282 15.03 15.32 30.32
C LYS A 282 15.73 14.43 29.30
N GLY A 283 16.21 15.04 28.23
CA GLY A 283 16.98 14.34 27.20
C GLY A 283 16.21 13.14 26.63
N ASP A 284 16.86 12.00 26.56
CA ASP A 284 16.32 10.76 25.98
C ASP A 284 15.19 10.10 26.78
N ALA A 285 14.84 10.63 27.96
CA ALA A 285 13.66 10.19 28.68
C ALA A 285 12.35 10.74 28.05
N ILE A 286 12.44 11.75 27.17
CA ILE A 286 11.30 12.25 26.41
C ILE A 286 11.09 11.30 25.22
N PRO A 287 9.93 10.66 25.08
CA PRO A 287 9.62 9.85 23.90
C PRO A 287 9.73 10.66 22.61
N ILE A 288 10.04 9.94 21.52
CA ILE A 288 10.07 10.53 20.20
C ILE A 288 8.66 10.79 19.70
#